data_4e264b88a3dc4df2eb471ef840362aa6
#
_entry.id   4e264b88a3dc4df2eb471ef840362aa6
#
_cell.length_a   1.000
_cell.length_b   1.000
_cell.length_c   1.000
_cell.angle_alpha   90.00
_cell.angle_beta   90.00
_cell.angle_gamma   90.00
#
_symmetry.space_group_name_H-M   'P 1'
#
loop_
_entity.id
_entity.type
_entity.pdbx_description
1 polymer ?
#
loop_
_entity_poly.entity_id
_entity_poly.type
_entity_poly.pdbx_seq_one_letter_code
_entity_poly.pdbx_strand_id
1 'polypeptide(L)'
;MRFCSNPGEEIYINRVGLKDRATVRGVRVLKNDEGDSYPQSCKNGRYIYVDDLLVYSKDVRWNVLNRRIRVDGSTLSPDFMNGHARMEHMGKEEMMIGFKYGFLTYFKMHNAKTFIGCGNEQTGWRHYQGSGVCITGEKFDASVKLPPVPHDGTYEVRLGYSLGDDRGIAQVYLNNEPCGIPISFRNLDANVGWEADTDDEEENKAIDKAMRNRGFMKAMDSYGSTSEPFRTYNNDVRRILVKQYLRADQEYWLRFRQILEGSTLYMSIDYIELCPKDVYDSPDGEDRH
;
A
#
# COMPACT_ATOMS: atom_id res chain seq x y z
N MET A 1 20.21 2.19 12.41
CA MET A 1 19.27 2.82 11.49
C MET A 1 18.50 1.69 10.80
N ARG A 2 17.20 1.53 11.08
CA ARG A 2 16.40 0.52 10.40
C ARG A 2 15.90 1.12 9.08
N PHE A 3 16.34 0.59 7.98
CA PHE A 3 15.72 0.86 6.71
C PHE A 3 14.56 -0.13 6.56
N CYS A 4 13.33 0.33 6.63
CA CYS A 4 12.18 -0.45 6.21
C CYS A 4 12.14 -0.40 4.70
N SER A 5 12.54 -1.48 4.05
CA SER A 5 12.20 -1.67 2.65
C SER A 5 10.76 -2.19 2.61
N ASN A 6 9.88 -1.53 1.91
CA ASN A 6 8.69 -2.18 1.41
C ASN A 6 9.12 -3.33 0.51
N PRO A 7 8.52 -4.53 0.64
CA PRO A 7 8.73 -5.58 -0.36
C PRO A 7 8.34 -5.02 -1.73
N GLY A 8 9.30 -4.92 -2.64
CA GLY A 8 9.10 -4.34 -3.97
C GLY A 8 9.60 -2.91 -4.15
N GLU A 9 9.74 -2.12 -3.09
CA GLU A 9 10.47 -0.86 -3.14
C GLU A 9 11.72 -0.97 -2.27
N GLU A 10 12.84 -1.22 -2.90
CA GLU A 10 14.12 -1.01 -2.24
C GLU A 10 14.25 0.48 -1.93
N ILE A 11 14.52 0.83 -0.68
CA ILE A 11 14.90 2.19 -0.34
C ILE A 11 16.28 2.43 -0.94
N TYR A 12 16.26 2.93 -2.14
CA TYR A 12 17.49 3.28 -2.83
C TYR A 12 18.05 4.55 -2.23
N ILE A 13 19.05 4.36 -1.42
CA ILE A 13 19.94 5.43 -1.08
C ILE A 13 20.72 5.75 -2.35
N ASN A 14 20.18 6.65 -3.16
CA ASN A 14 20.76 7.07 -4.43
C ASN A 14 20.97 5.91 -5.42
N ARG A 15 19.92 5.46 -6.05
CA ARG A 15 19.93 4.38 -7.05
C ARG A 15 20.92 4.64 -8.19
N VAL A 16 21.11 5.90 -8.57
CA VAL A 16 22.04 6.30 -9.61
C VAL A 16 23.49 6.05 -9.16
N GLY A 17 23.83 6.44 -7.93
CA GLY A 17 25.14 6.19 -7.37
C GLY A 17 25.47 4.70 -7.22
N LEU A 18 24.46 3.89 -6.86
CA LEU A 18 24.61 2.43 -6.82
C LEU A 18 24.75 1.81 -8.22
N LYS A 19 24.10 2.37 -9.22
CA LYS A 19 24.20 1.90 -10.60
C LYS A 19 25.58 2.13 -11.18
N ASP A 20 26.17 3.26 -10.87
CA ASP A 20 27.55 3.59 -11.26
C ASP A 20 28.57 3.14 -10.22
N ARG A 21 28.09 2.62 -9.07
CA ARG A 21 28.89 2.12 -7.95
C ARG A 21 29.92 3.11 -7.40
N ALA A 22 29.74 4.39 -7.68
CA ALA A 22 30.69 5.42 -7.32
C ALA A 22 30.33 6.11 -5.99
N THR A 23 29.05 6.39 -5.77
CA THR A 23 28.60 7.15 -4.59
C THR A 23 27.27 6.67 -4.06
N VAL A 24 27.09 6.82 -2.74
CA VAL A 24 25.81 6.70 -2.06
C VAL A 24 25.51 8.04 -1.42
N ARG A 25 24.49 8.77 -1.88
CA ARG A 25 24.18 10.15 -1.44
C ARG A 25 25.37 11.11 -1.52
N GLY A 26 26.17 11.03 -2.56
CA GLY A 26 27.38 11.83 -2.69
C GLY A 26 28.57 11.34 -1.87
N VAL A 27 28.37 10.35 -0.99
CA VAL A 27 29.44 9.71 -0.25
C VAL A 27 30.02 8.59 -1.10
N ARG A 28 31.33 8.52 -1.21
CA ARG A 28 32.01 7.55 -2.07
C ARG A 28 31.89 6.14 -1.50
N VAL A 29 31.58 5.20 -2.36
CA VAL A 29 31.63 3.77 -2.04
C VAL A 29 33.07 3.30 -2.11
N LEU A 30 33.55 2.71 -1.03
CA LEU A 30 34.90 2.14 -1.00
C LEU A 30 34.95 0.87 -1.86
N LYS A 31 36.11 0.69 -2.49
CA LYS A 31 36.42 -0.52 -3.27
C LYS A 31 37.37 -1.40 -2.45
N ASN A 32 37.27 -2.72 -2.69
CA ASN A 32 38.29 -3.64 -2.17
C ASN A 32 39.62 -3.47 -2.93
N ASP A 33 40.65 -4.16 -2.48
CA ASP A 33 41.99 -4.12 -3.10
C ASP A 33 42.03 -4.66 -4.54
N GLU A 34 40.99 -5.41 -4.92
CA GLU A 34 40.80 -5.96 -6.27
C GLU A 34 40.04 -4.98 -7.19
N GLY A 35 39.64 -3.83 -6.68
CA GLY A 35 38.95 -2.78 -7.43
C GLY A 35 37.44 -2.97 -7.53
N ASP A 36 36.90 -4.02 -6.91
CA ASP A 36 35.45 -4.27 -6.86
C ASP A 36 34.79 -3.41 -5.81
N SER A 37 33.68 -2.83 -6.19
CA SER A 37 32.84 -2.14 -5.22
C SER A 37 32.05 -3.14 -4.41
N TYR A 38 32.04 -2.95 -3.11
CA TYR A 38 31.07 -3.66 -2.27
C TYR A 38 29.64 -3.42 -2.77
N PRO A 39 28.75 -4.43 -2.83
CA PRO A 39 28.23 -4.98 -1.60
C PRO A 39 28.77 -6.36 -1.28
N GLN A 40 29.16 -6.58 -0.06
CA GLN A 40 29.40 -7.91 0.44
C GLN A 40 28.10 -8.55 0.91
N SER A 41 27.87 -9.78 0.47
CA SER A 41 26.67 -10.54 0.85
C SER A 41 26.79 -11.05 2.26
N CYS A 42 25.72 -10.83 3.04
CA CYS A 42 25.53 -11.42 4.36
C CYS A 42 24.38 -12.43 4.30
N LYS A 43 24.21 -13.19 5.37
CA LYS A 43 23.14 -14.18 5.47
C LYS A 43 21.72 -13.61 5.28
N ASN A 44 21.52 -12.35 5.67
CA ASN A 44 20.24 -11.66 5.69
C ASN A 44 20.25 -10.32 4.96
N GLY A 45 21.23 -10.08 4.07
CA GLY A 45 21.32 -8.81 3.35
C GLY A 45 22.69 -8.56 2.74
N ARG A 46 22.94 -7.29 2.48
CA ARG A 46 24.22 -6.82 1.94
C ARG A 46 24.68 -5.61 2.72
N TYR A 47 25.98 -5.40 2.85
CA TYR A 47 26.54 -4.18 3.40
C TYR A 47 27.53 -3.53 2.42
N ILE A 48 27.62 -2.22 2.52
CA ILE A 48 28.45 -1.38 1.66
C ILE A 48 29.29 -0.49 2.56
N TYR A 49 30.59 -0.46 2.33
CA TYR A 49 31.47 0.50 2.98
C TYR A 49 31.46 1.82 2.22
N VAL A 50 31.42 2.90 2.95
CA VAL A 50 31.45 4.28 2.43
C VAL A 50 32.53 5.08 3.17
N ASP A 51 33.04 6.13 2.55
CA ASP A 51 34.16 6.91 3.07
C ASP A 51 33.75 8.05 4.02
N ASP A 52 32.46 8.27 4.19
CA ASP A 52 31.93 9.32 5.06
C ASP A 52 30.54 8.96 5.61
N LEU A 53 30.02 9.77 6.51
CA LEU A 53 28.69 9.60 7.07
C LEU A 53 27.60 9.91 6.04
N LEU A 54 26.59 9.05 6.00
CA LEU A 54 25.38 9.31 5.23
C LEU A 54 24.50 10.34 5.99
N VAL A 55 24.67 11.60 5.63
CA VAL A 55 23.96 12.69 6.29
C VAL A 55 22.53 12.77 5.82
N TYR A 56 21.59 12.97 6.76
CA TYR A 56 20.21 13.29 6.46
C TYR A 56 20.13 14.75 6.00
N SER A 57 20.01 14.95 4.70
CA SER A 57 19.90 16.27 4.09
C SER A 57 18.49 16.57 3.58
N LYS A 58 18.23 17.82 3.21
CA LYS A 58 16.96 18.19 2.55
C LYS A 58 16.73 17.38 1.26
N ASP A 59 17.79 17.11 0.51
CA ASP A 59 17.70 16.32 -0.74
C ASP A 59 17.28 14.88 -0.47
N VAL A 60 17.72 14.31 0.63
CA VAL A 60 17.26 12.98 1.07
C VAL A 60 15.77 13.00 1.41
N ARG A 61 15.33 14.02 2.13
CA ARG A 61 13.92 14.19 2.46
C ARG A 61 13.06 14.26 1.19
N TRP A 62 13.46 15.08 0.24
CA TRP A 62 12.70 15.30 -1.00
C TRP A 62 12.79 14.12 -1.96
N ASN A 63 13.94 13.50 -2.10
CA ASN A 63 14.16 12.46 -3.11
C ASN A 63 13.85 11.04 -2.64
N VAL A 64 13.91 10.78 -1.33
CA VAL A 64 13.75 9.44 -0.77
C VAL A 64 12.50 9.33 0.11
N LEU A 65 12.27 10.33 0.95
CA LEU A 65 11.19 10.29 1.94
C LEU A 65 9.90 10.96 1.49
N ASN A 66 9.98 11.84 0.49
CA ASN A 66 8.81 12.49 -0.07
C ASN A 66 8.21 11.66 -1.21
N ARG A 67 8.00 10.38 -0.94
CA ARG A 67 7.40 9.45 -1.86
C ARG A 67 6.11 8.88 -1.31
N ARG A 68 5.32 8.37 -2.18
CA ARG A 68 4.16 7.57 -1.85
C ARG A 68 4.60 6.29 -1.14
N ILE A 69 4.01 6.02 0.01
CA ILE A 69 4.20 4.77 0.74
C ILE A 69 2.99 3.91 0.47
N ARG A 70 3.17 2.80 -0.22
CA ARG A 70 2.13 1.81 -0.47
C ARG A 70 2.52 0.52 0.20
N VAL A 71 1.61 -0.02 1.00
CA VAL A 71 1.82 -1.24 1.78
C VAL A 71 0.74 -2.23 1.43
N ASP A 72 1.13 -3.34 0.85
CA ASP A 72 0.26 -4.45 0.51
C ASP A 72 -0.46 -4.99 1.75
N GLY A 73 -1.72 -5.43 1.57
CA GLY A 73 -2.53 -5.94 2.66
C GLY A 73 -1.85 -7.04 3.45
N SER A 74 -1.19 -7.98 2.78
CA SER A 74 -0.48 -9.10 3.43
C SER A 74 0.74 -8.68 4.25
N THR A 75 1.22 -7.47 4.08
CA THR A 75 2.38 -6.93 4.82
C THR A 75 2.00 -5.96 5.93
N LEU A 76 0.71 -5.70 6.11
CA LEU A 76 0.21 -4.82 7.17
C LEU A 76 0.38 -5.42 8.58
N SER A 77 0.48 -6.74 8.69
CA SER A 77 0.83 -7.41 9.94
C SER A 77 1.97 -8.40 9.75
N PRO A 78 2.95 -8.45 10.66
CA PRO A 78 3.97 -9.47 10.62
C PRO A 78 3.41 -10.90 10.77
N ASP A 79 2.24 -11.05 11.37
CA ASP A 79 1.60 -12.35 11.58
C ASP A 79 1.12 -12.98 10.28
N PHE A 80 0.74 -12.18 9.30
CA PHE A 80 0.41 -12.66 7.96
C PHE A 80 1.62 -13.30 7.28
N MET A 81 2.77 -12.66 7.39
CA MET A 81 4.02 -13.18 6.83
C MET A 81 4.53 -14.39 7.60
N ASN A 82 4.49 -14.35 8.91
CA ASN A 82 4.90 -15.47 9.78
C ASN A 82 3.95 -16.68 9.63
N GLY A 83 2.68 -16.43 9.37
CA GLY A 83 1.68 -17.46 9.07
C GLY A 83 1.74 -17.99 7.65
N HIS A 84 2.72 -17.60 6.85
CA HIS A 84 2.90 -18.00 5.46
C HIS A 84 1.70 -17.68 4.55
N ALA A 85 0.86 -16.72 4.93
CA ALA A 85 -0.37 -16.38 4.22
C ALA A 85 -0.14 -16.07 2.73
N ARG A 86 1.04 -15.63 2.37
CA ARG A 86 1.42 -15.34 1.00
C ARG A 86 2.10 -16.51 0.28
N MET A 87 2.78 -17.39 1.00
CA MET A 87 3.63 -18.43 0.40
C MET A 87 2.95 -19.78 0.27
N GLU A 88 2.06 -20.14 1.17
CA GLU A 88 1.44 -21.47 1.20
C GLU A 88 0.46 -21.73 0.05
N HIS A 89 0.13 -20.68 -0.69
CA HIS A 89 -0.87 -20.74 -1.74
C HIS A 89 -0.29 -20.83 -3.16
N MET A 90 1.01 -20.80 -3.29
CA MET A 90 1.63 -20.95 -4.60
C MET A 90 1.32 -22.33 -5.19
N GLY A 91 0.41 -22.37 -6.17
CA GLY A 91 0.03 -23.59 -6.88
C GLY A 91 -1.24 -24.30 -6.37
N LYS A 92 -1.99 -23.70 -5.42
CA LYS A 92 -3.28 -24.23 -4.94
C LYS A 92 -4.42 -23.30 -5.29
N GLU A 93 -5.62 -23.84 -5.37
CA GLU A 93 -6.85 -23.04 -5.46
C GLU A 93 -6.94 -22.05 -4.27
N GLU A 94 -7.67 -21.00 -4.48
CA GLU A 94 -7.86 -19.89 -3.55
C GLU A 94 -7.98 -20.33 -2.08
N MET A 95 -7.07 -19.88 -1.24
CA MET A 95 -7.13 -20.16 0.19
C MET A 95 -6.97 -18.88 0.98
N MET A 96 -7.88 -18.69 1.91
CA MET A 96 -7.83 -17.62 2.88
C MET A 96 -7.43 -18.19 4.24
N ILE A 97 -6.33 -17.67 4.79
CA ILE A 97 -5.93 -18.00 6.16
C ILE A 97 -6.64 -17.06 7.11
N GLY A 98 -7.47 -17.63 7.98
CA GLY A 98 -8.20 -16.90 9.01
C GLY A 98 -7.43 -16.80 10.31
N PHE A 99 -7.56 -15.67 10.98
CA PHE A 99 -6.88 -15.39 12.23
C PHE A 99 -7.87 -15.23 13.38
N LYS A 100 -7.53 -15.80 14.51
CA LYS A 100 -8.36 -15.76 15.72
C LYS A 100 -8.43 -14.34 16.30
N TYR A 101 -9.53 -14.08 16.97
CA TYR A 101 -9.73 -12.84 17.71
C TYR A 101 -8.54 -12.57 18.67
N GLY A 102 -8.00 -11.36 18.58
CA GLY A 102 -6.91 -10.92 19.43
C GLY A 102 -5.51 -11.47 19.08
N PHE A 103 -5.38 -12.26 18.02
CA PHE A 103 -4.09 -12.85 17.64
C PHE A 103 -3.19 -11.86 16.89
N LEU A 104 -3.75 -11.05 16.00
CA LEU A 104 -2.97 -10.25 15.07
C LEU A 104 -2.28 -9.04 15.74
N THR A 105 -1.00 -8.88 15.44
CA THR A 105 -0.26 -7.65 15.67
C THR A 105 -0.65 -6.61 14.62
N TYR A 106 -0.80 -5.36 15.01
CA TYR A 106 -1.21 -4.23 14.16
C TYR A 106 -2.64 -4.30 13.61
N PHE A 107 -3.41 -5.29 14.02
CA PHE A 107 -4.86 -5.33 13.82
C PHE A 107 -5.57 -5.46 15.17
N LYS A 108 -6.71 -4.82 15.28
CA LYS A 108 -7.61 -4.95 16.45
C LYS A 108 -9.00 -5.28 15.95
N MET A 109 -9.54 -6.40 16.37
CA MET A 109 -10.95 -6.74 16.19
C MET A 109 -11.70 -6.18 17.40
N HIS A 110 -12.70 -5.34 17.19
CA HIS A 110 -13.43 -4.67 18.27
C HIS A 110 -14.62 -5.47 18.78
N ASN A 111 -14.98 -6.55 18.08
CA ASN A 111 -15.97 -7.50 18.54
C ASN A 111 -15.61 -8.93 18.14
N ALA A 112 -16.10 -9.91 18.90
CA ALA A 112 -15.78 -11.32 18.69
C ALA A 112 -16.41 -11.95 17.43
N LYS A 113 -17.30 -11.24 16.74
CA LYS A 113 -17.92 -11.67 15.49
C LYS A 113 -17.15 -11.20 14.27
N THR A 114 -16.17 -10.33 14.45
CA THR A 114 -15.28 -9.90 13.39
C THR A 114 -14.25 -11.00 13.10
N PHE A 115 -14.10 -11.30 11.84
CA PHE A 115 -13.11 -12.22 11.32
C PHE A 115 -12.18 -11.50 10.36
N ILE A 116 -10.88 -11.77 10.47
CA ILE A 116 -9.87 -11.26 9.55
C ILE A 116 -9.16 -12.44 8.93
N GLY A 117 -9.10 -12.45 7.61
CA GLY A 117 -8.34 -13.41 6.84
C GLY A 117 -7.39 -12.71 5.87
N CYS A 118 -6.30 -13.37 5.54
CA CYS A 118 -5.40 -12.97 4.48
C CYS A 118 -5.40 -14.04 3.42
N GLY A 119 -5.67 -13.66 2.19
CA GLY A 119 -5.66 -14.53 1.03
C GLY A 119 -4.68 -14.04 0.00
N ASN A 120 -4.14 -14.98 -0.77
CA ASN A 120 -3.50 -14.65 -2.02
C ASN A 120 -4.41 -15.05 -3.16
N GLU A 121 -4.05 -14.57 -4.30
CA GLU A 121 -4.81 -14.74 -5.48
C GLU A 121 -4.21 -15.72 -6.44
N GLN A 122 -5.05 -16.63 -6.93
CA GLN A 122 -4.66 -17.52 -8.03
C GLN A 122 -5.59 -17.48 -9.24
N THR A 123 -6.78 -16.94 -9.08
CA THR A 123 -7.82 -17.13 -10.09
C THR A 123 -8.50 -15.85 -10.52
N GLY A 124 -7.75 -14.91 -11.09
CA GLY A 124 -8.34 -13.78 -11.77
C GLY A 124 -8.57 -12.53 -10.95
N TRP A 125 -8.23 -12.52 -9.70
CA TRP A 125 -8.16 -11.30 -8.89
C TRP A 125 -6.83 -10.62 -9.15
N ARG A 126 -6.86 -9.40 -9.57
CA ARG A 126 -5.66 -8.63 -9.85
C ARG A 126 -5.49 -7.58 -8.78
N HIS A 127 -4.92 -7.99 -7.66
CA HIS A 127 -4.58 -7.09 -6.58
C HIS A 127 -3.12 -6.65 -6.67
N TYR A 128 -2.84 -5.53 -6.04
CA TYR A 128 -1.47 -5.09 -5.84
C TYR A 128 -0.68 -6.19 -5.12
N GLN A 129 0.38 -6.66 -5.73
CA GLN A 129 1.21 -7.76 -5.24
C GLN A 129 0.50 -9.13 -5.06
N GLY A 130 -0.72 -9.28 -5.55
CA GLY A 130 -1.42 -10.56 -5.59
C GLY A 130 -1.88 -11.09 -4.23
N SER A 131 -2.21 -10.23 -3.29
CA SER A 131 -2.72 -10.62 -1.97
C SER A 131 -3.61 -9.54 -1.38
N GLY A 132 -4.52 -9.94 -0.51
CA GLY A 132 -5.43 -9.01 0.16
C GLY A 132 -5.86 -9.49 1.55
N VAL A 133 -6.34 -8.56 2.34
CA VAL A 133 -6.90 -8.82 3.66
C VAL A 133 -8.41 -8.67 3.60
N CYS A 134 -9.11 -9.72 3.96
CA CYS A 134 -10.56 -9.73 4.10
C CYS A 134 -10.95 -9.44 5.55
N ILE A 135 -11.86 -8.49 5.75
CA ILE A 135 -12.50 -8.23 7.03
C ILE A 135 -13.98 -8.53 6.87
N THR A 136 -14.49 -9.49 7.63
CA THR A 136 -15.87 -9.96 7.54
C THR A 136 -16.47 -10.22 8.90
N GLY A 137 -17.73 -10.60 8.91
CA GLY A 137 -18.47 -10.98 10.10
C GLY A 137 -19.72 -10.12 10.32
N GLU A 138 -20.57 -10.58 11.21
CA GLU A 138 -21.77 -9.82 11.58
C GLU A 138 -21.37 -8.49 12.22
N LYS A 139 -21.65 -7.39 11.51
CA LYS A 139 -21.26 -6.05 11.95
C LYS A 139 -19.77 -5.97 12.26
N PHE A 140 -18.94 -6.38 11.31
CA PHE A 140 -17.48 -6.34 11.51
C PHE A 140 -17.02 -4.96 11.98
N ASP A 141 -16.03 -4.97 12.86
CA ASP A 141 -15.44 -3.77 13.42
C ASP A 141 -13.97 -4.07 13.71
N ALA A 142 -13.10 -3.51 12.91
CA ALA A 142 -11.67 -3.75 12.99
C ALA A 142 -10.85 -2.51 12.73
N SER A 143 -9.70 -2.42 13.37
CA SER A 143 -8.71 -1.38 13.10
C SER A 143 -7.41 -2.00 12.62
N VAL A 144 -6.74 -1.30 11.73
CA VAL A 144 -5.40 -1.59 11.26
C VAL A 144 -4.46 -0.43 11.56
N LYS A 145 -3.27 -0.73 12.04
CA LYS A 145 -2.23 0.26 12.28
C LYS A 145 -1.61 0.69 10.96
N LEU A 146 -1.57 1.99 10.73
CA LEU A 146 -0.89 2.54 9.56
C LEU A 146 0.64 2.41 9.68
N PRO A 147 1.35 2.25 8.57
CA PRO A 147 2.80 2.42 8.56
C PRO A 147 3.16 3.84 9.03
N PRO A 148 4.31 4.01 9.70
CA PRO A 148 4.75 5.33 10.11
C PRO A 148 5.06 6.21 8.90
N VAL A 149 4.67 7.46 8.95
CA VAL A 149 5.10 8.44 7.95
C VAL A 149 6.57 8.84 8.17
N PRO A 150 7.34 9.05 7.11
CA PRO A 150 8.77 9.33 7.23
C PRO A 150 9.09 10.73 7.73
N HIS A 151 8.17 11.66 7.63
CA HIS A 151 8.28 13.04 8.10
C HIS A 151 6.89 13.63 8.38
N ASP A 152 6.85 14.65 9.20
CA ASP A 152 5.65 15.45 9.44
C ASP A 152 5.18 16.12 8.15
N GLY A 153 3.90 16.06 7.88
CA GLY A 153 3.34 16.65 6.66
C GLY A 153 1.89 16.32 6.43
N THR A 154 1.31 16.93 5.42
CA THR A 154 -0.04 16.61 4.96
C THR A 154 0.01 15.43 4.01
N TYR A 155 -0.78 14.41 4.31
CA TYR A 155 -0.90 13.19 3.52
C TYR A 155 -2.34 12.96 3.11
N GLU A 156 -2.53 12.42 1.92
CA GLU A 156 -3.73 11.66 1.60
C GLU A 156 -3.53 10.23 2.10
N VAL A 157 -4.44 9.78 2.98
CA VAL A 157 -4.55 8.37 3.35
C VAL A 157 -5.50 7.73 2.37
N ARG A 158 -5.03 6.74 1.65
CA ARG A 158 -5.76 6.10 0.56
C ARG A 158 -5.89 4.61 0.83
N LEU A 159 -6.96 4.03 0.33
CA LEU A 159 -7.25 2.60 0.40
C LEU A 159 -7.39 2.05 -1.01
N GLY A 160 -6.59 1.05 -1.34
CA GLY A 160 -6.83 0.16 -2.47
C GLY A 160 -7.72 -1.00 -2.04
N TYR A 161 -8.76 -1.29 -2.81
CA TYR A 161 -9.72 -2.35 -2.50
C TYR A 161 -10.46 -2.82 -3.74
N SER A 162 -11.02 -4.02 -3.68
CA SER A 162 -11.87 -4.50 -4.77
C SER A 162 -13.35 -4.32 -4.45
N LEU A 163 -14.09 -3.94 -5.47
CA LEU A 163 -15.55 -3.83 -5.47
C LEU A 163 -16.18 -5.22 -5.69
N GLY A 164 -17.35 -5.45 -5.10
CA GLY A 164 -18.11 -6.69 -5.31
C GLY A 164 -19.52 -6.59 -4.76
N ASP A 165 -20.45 -7.40 -5.31
CA ASP A 165 -21.86 -7.34 -4.95
C ASP A 165 -22.14 -7.79 -3.51
N ASP A 166 -21.27 -8.64 -2.98
CA ASP A 166 -21.34 -9.19 -1.63
C ASP A 166 -20.54 -8.38 -0.59
N ARG A 167 -20.04 -7.21 -1.00
CA ARG A 167 -19.30 -6.32 -0.12
C ARG A 167 -20.24 -5.55 0.82
N GLY A 168 -19.63 -5.03 1.90
CA GLY A 168 -20.32 -4.22 2.89
C GLY A 168 -20.27 -2.72 2.62
N ILE A 169 -20.82 -1.98 3.57
CA ILE A 169 -20.66 -0.52 3.68
C ILE A 169 -20.08 -0.25 5.07
N ALA A 170 -18.99 0.47 5.15
CA ALA A 170 -18.36 0.77 6.42
C ALA A 170 -18.11 2.26 6.63
N GLN A 171 -18.32 2.71 7.85
CA GLN A 171 -17.76 3.98 8.30
C GLN A 171 -16.28 3.79 8.60
N VAL A 172 -15.46 4.64 8.03
CA VAL A 172 -14.01 4.65 8.25
C VAL A 172 -13.66 5.76 9.23
N TYR A 173 -12.71 5.46 10.12
CA TYR A 173 -12.16 6.43 11.07
C TYR A 173 -10.65 6.42 11.01
N LEU A 174 -10.02 7.59 11.09
CA LEU A 174 -8.60 7.71 11.38
C LEU A 174 -8.44 8.04 12.88
N ASN A 175 -7.82 7.14 13.61
CA ASN A 175 -7.90 7.11 15.08
C ASN A 175 -9.37 7.04 15.52
N ASN A 176 -9.95 8.07 16.06
CA ASN A 176 -11.37 8.08 16.45
C ASN A 176 -12.20 9.09 15.64
N GLU A 177 -11.57 9.77 14.68
CA GLU A 177 -12.23 10.78 13.86
C GLU A 177 -12.79 10.16 12.58
N PRO A 178 -14.06 10.39 12.23
CA PRO A 178 -14.65 9.83 11.03
C PRO A 178 -14.05 10.45 9.77
N CYS A 179 -13.72 9.60 8.80
CA CYS A 179 -13.21 10.00 7.49
C CYS A 179 -14.38 10.20 6.51
N GLY A 180 -15.11 11.29 6.67
CA GLY A 180 -16.25 11.60 5.80
C GLY A 180 -17.44 10.65 5.95
N ILE A 181 -18.17 10.46 4.85
CA ILE A 181 -19.34 9.56 4.80
C ILE A 181 -18.93 8.08 4.71
N PRO A 182 -19.82 7.15 5.07
CA PRO A 182 -19.57 5.73 4.91
C PRO A 182 -19.19 5.35 3.47
N ILE A 183 -18.28 4.40 3.33
CA ILE A 183 -17.81 3.90 2.05
C ILE A 183 -18.56 2.63 1.69
N SER A 184 -19.16 2.59 0.51
CA SER A 184 -19.67 1.37 -0.09
C SER A 184 -18.52 0.65 -0.81
N PHE A 185 -18.34 -0.63 -0.48
CA PHE A 185 -17.40 -1.53 -1.17
C PHE A 185 -18.13 -2.36 -2.24
N ARG A 186 -19.42 -2.09 -2.45
CA ARG A 186 -20.25 -2.81 -3.41
C ARG A 186 -20.00 -2.34 -4.83
N ASN A 187 -20.10 -3.28 -5.77
CA ASN A 187 -20.03 -2.96 -7.20
C ASN A 187 -21.40 -2.41 -7.66
N LEU A 188 -21.76 -1.26 -7.14
CA LEU A 188 -23.05 -0.67 -7.49
C LEU A 188 -22.95 0.25 -8.73
N ASP A 189 -21.78 0.21 -9.54
CA ASP A 189 -21.80 1.45 -10.26
C ASP A 189 -20.90 1.75 -11.44
N ALA A 190 -21.61 2.01 -12.45
CA ALA A 190 -21.45 3.17 -13.36
C ALA A 190 -20.99 4.52 -12.70
N ASN A 191 -21.07 4.63 -11.36
CA ASN A 191 -20.77 5.85 -10.61
C ASN A 191 -19.30 6.05 -10.29
N VAL A 192 -18.47 5.02 -10.37
CA VAL A 192 -17.02 5.15 -10.21
C VAL A 192 -16.40 5.91 -11.38
N GLY A 193 -16.96 5.72 -12.60
CA GLY A 193 -16.45 6.33 -13.82
C GLY A 193 -15.12 5.74 -14.27
N TRP A 194 -14.93 4.44 -13.99
CA TRP A 194 -13.76 3.73 -14.45
C TRP A 194 -13.86 3.44 -15.96
N GLU A 195 -12.87 3.84 -16.70
CA GLU A 195 -12.69 3.53 -18.12
C GLU A 195 -11.26 3.04 -18.35
N ALA A 196 -11.07 2.13 -19.29
CA ALA A 196 -9.73 1.63 -19.62
C ALA A 196 -8.84 2.77 -20.14
N ASP A 197 -7.54 2.65 -19.90
CA ASP A 197 -6.58 3.57 -20.47
C ASP A 197 -6.54 3.37 -22.01
N THR A 198 -6.43 4.47 -22.73
CA THR A 198 -6.32 4.52 -24.18
C THR A 198 -4.92 4.96 -24.59
N ASP A 199 -4.63 4.97 -25.88
CA ASP A 199 -3.37 5.52 -26.42
C ASP A 199 -3.31 7.06 -26.33
N ASP A 200 -4.42 7.72 -25.99
CA ASP A 200 -4.48 9.18 -25.82
C ASP A 200 -4.27 9.59 -24.37
N GLU A 201 -3.12 10.22 -24.11
CA GLU A 201 -2.74 10.67 -22.77
C GLU A 201 -3.68 11.74 -22.20
N GLU A 202 -4.23 12.63 -23.03
CA GLU A 202 -5.15 13.67 -22.57
C GLU A 202 -6.51 13.09 -22.20
N GLU A 203 -6.98 12.07 -22.93
CA GLU A 203 -8.17 11.31 -22.59
C GLU A 203 -8.00 10.59 -21.26
N ASN A 204 -6.88 9.91 -21.06
CA ASN A 204 -6.55 9.23 -19.81
C ASN A 204 -6.51 10.20 -18.61
N LYS A 205 -5.93 11.38 -18.80
CA LYS A 205 -5.97 12.46 -17.80
C LYS A 205 -7.38 12.91 -17.47
N ALA A 206 -8.24 13.02 -18.46
CA ALA A 206 -9.63 13.43 -18.28
C ALA A 206 -10.41 12.37 -17.48
N ILE A 207 -10.22 11.08 -17.79
CA ILE A 207 -10.82 9.95 -17.08
C ILE A 207 -10.35 9.94 -15.61
N ASP A 208 -9.04 10.03 -15.38
CA ASP A 208 -8.46 10.05 -14.02
C ASP A 208 -8.98 11.24 -13.21
N LYS A 209 -9.08 12.40 -13.82
CA LYS A 209 -9.64 13.60 -13.18
C LYS A 209 -11.13 13.43 -12.84
N ALA A 210 -11.91 12.83 -13.74
CA ALA A 210 -13.32 12.56 -13.49
C ALA A 210 -13.53 11.58 -12.34
N MET A 211 -12.74 10.51 -12.27
CA MET A 211 -12.74 9.56 -11.15
C MET A 211 -12.33 10.25 -9.84
N ARG A 212 -11.26 11.04 -9.87
CA ARG A 212 -10.75 11.75 -8.69
C ARG A 212 -11.76 12.75 -8.12
N ASN A 213 -12.52 13.43 -8.98
CA ASN A 213 -13.60 14.31 -8.54
C ASN A 213 -14.73 13.57 -7.80
N ARG A 214 -14.85 12.26 -8.01
CA ARG A 214 -15.76 11.37 -7.28
C ARG A 214 -15.12 10.71 -6.06
N GLY A 215 -13.84 10.99 -5.80
CA GLY A 215 -13.05 10.42 -4.70
C GLY A 215 -12.44 9.06 -5.01
N PHE A 216 -12.45 8.62 -6.27
CA PHE A 216 -11.86 7.36 -6.72
C PHE A 216 -10.64 7.59 -7.61
N MET A 217 -9.82 6.56 -7.70
CA MET A 217 -8.70 6.47 -8.63
C MET A 217 -8.59 5.03 -9.10
N LYS A 218 -8.01 4.81 -10.26
CA LYS A 218 -7.64 3.46 -10.70
C LYS A 218 -6.63 2.87 -9.71
N ALA A 219 -6.85 1.63 -9.31
CA ALA A 219 -5.89 0.91 -8.46
C ALA A 219 -4.77 0.31 -9.31
N MET A 220 -3.68 0.01 -8.64
CA MET A 220 -2.61 -0.80 -9.21
C MET A 220 -3.04 -2.26 -9.14
N ASP A 221 -3.05 -2.96 -10.26
CA ASP A 221 -3.50 -4.34 -10.37
C ASP A 221 -2.38 -5.36 -10.50
N SER A 222 -1.15 -4.95 -10.60
CA SER A 222 -0.01 -5.83 -10.52
C SER A 222 1.28 -5.09 -10.19
N TYR A 223 2.26 -5.88 -9.79
CA TYR A 223 3.60 -5.40 -9.59
C TYR A 223 4.57 -6.29 -10.36
N GLY A 224 5.46 -6.03 -10.99
CA GLY A 224 6.52 -6.91 -11.46
C GLY A 224 6.25 -7.67 -12.73
N SER A 225 5.18 -7.40 -13.39
CA SER A 225 5.10 -7.70 -14.80
C SER A 225 5.98 -6.71 -15.55
N THR A 226 6.88 -7.21 -16.34
CA THR A 226 7.80 -6.41 -17.13
C THR A 226 7.13 -5.73 -18.32
N SER A 227 5.85 -5.99 -18.53
CA SER A 227 5.27 -5.66 -19.82
C SER A 227 4.05 -4.79 -19.78
N GLU A 228 3.40 -4.43 -18.66
CA GLU A 228 2.25 -3.57 -18.83
C GLU A 228 1.11 -3.78 -17.84
N PRO A 229 0.18 -2.96 -18.03
CA PRO A 229 -0.11 -1.78 -17.27
C PRO A 229 -0.92 -2.13 -16.07
N PHE A 230 -0.60 -1.43 -15.09
CA PHE A 230 -1.03 -1.53 -13.72
C PHE A 230 -2.40 -0.92 -13.47
N ARG A 231 -3.33 -0.88 -14.38
CA ARG A 231 -4.59 -0.18 -14.15
C ARG A 231 -5.71 -0.72 -15.05
N THR A 232 -5.68 -2.03 -15.26
CA THR A 232 -6.56 -2.66 -16.26
C THR A 232 -7.83 -3.26 -15.67
N TYR A 233 -7.91 -3.40 -14.35
CA TYR A 233 -9.01 -4.09 -13.71
C TYR A 233 -10.03 -3.13 -13.09
N ASN A 234 -11.24 -3.14 -13.62
CA ASN A 234 -12.29 -2.18 -13.24
C ASN A 234 -12.92 -2.40 -11.86
N ASN A 235 -12.73 -3.57 -11.27
CA ASN A 235 -13.22 -3.86 -9.93
C ASN A 235 -12.24 -3.42 -8.85
N ASP A 236 -10.98 -3.13 -9.20
CA ASP A 236 -10.01 -2.64 -8.26
C ASP A 236 -9.90 -1.13 -8.34
N VAL A 237 -10.18 -0.51 -7.24
CA VAL A 237 -10.21 0.94 -7.12
C VAL A 237 -9.39 1.40 -5.91
N ARG A 238 -8.89 2.61 -6.02
CA ARG A 238 -8.25 3.32 -4.93
C ARG A 238 -9.12 4.51 -4.53
N ARG A 239 -9.27 4.73 -3.24
CA ARG A 239 -10.06 5.83 -2.71
C ARG A 239 -9.26 6.65 -1.72
N ILE A 240 -9.40 7.97 -1.80
CA ILE A 240 -8.92 8.90 -0.78
C ILE A 240 -9.89 8.80 0.40
N LEU A 241 -9.39 8.37 1.56
CA LEU A 241 -10.16 8.29 2.80
C LEU A 241 -10.21 9.62 3.51
N VAL A 242 -9.04 10.24 3.66
CA VAL A 242 -8.88 11.53 4.34
C VAL A 242 -7.60 12.22 3.88
N LYS A 243 -7.61 13.53 3.93
CA LYS A 243 -6.44 14.38 3.76
C LYS A 243 -6.16 15.05 5.10
N GLN A 244 -5.02 14.70 5.73
CA GLN A 244 -4.71 15.13 7.08
C GLN A 244 -3.22 15.35 7.29
N TYR A 245 -2.88 16.25 8.22
CA TYR A 245 -1.52 16.42 8.71
C TYR A 245 -1.16 15.26 9.64
N LEU A 246 -0.14 14.49 9.26
CA LEU A 246 0.38 13.38 10.04
C LEU A 246 1.78 13.71 10.56
N ARG A 247 2.09 13.22 11.76
CA ARG A 247 3.37 13.37 12.43
C ARG A 247 4.14 12.07 12.40
N ALA A 248 5.43 12.14 12.15
CA ALA A 248 6.31 10.98 12.06
C ALA A 248 6.49 10.23 13.41
N ASP A 249 6.30 10.93 14.51
CA ASP A 249 6.41 10.40 15.87
C ASP A 249 5.09 9.88 16.46
N GLN A 250 4.02 9.89 15.68
CA GLN A 250 2.68 9.48 16.11
C GLN A 250 2.21 8.21 15.42
N GLU A 251 1.48 7.38 16.17
CA GLU A 251 0.81 6.20 15.64
C GLU A 251 -0.59 6.55 15.15
N TYR A 252 -0.96 5.98 14.00
CA TYR A 252 -2.28 6.15 13.41
C TYR A 252 -2.92 4.79 13.17
N TRP A 253 -4.25 4.74 13.37
CA TRP A 253 -5.07 3.56 13.21
C TRP A 253 -6.25 3.86 12.31
N LEU A 254 -6.43 3.10 11.24
CA LEU A 254 -7.66 3.10 10.45
C LEU A 254 -8.62 2.07 11.01
N ARG A 255 -9.84 2.49 11.33
CA ARG A 255 -10.91 1.61 11.77
C ARG A 255 -11.99 1.55 10.71
N PHE A 256 -12.46 0.35 10.44
CA PHE A 256 -13.56 0.04 9.53
C PHE A 256 -14.68 -0.57 10.34
N ARG A 257 -15.80 0.14 10.41
CA ARG A 257 -16.98 -0.31 11.14
C ARG A 257 -18.13 -0.49 10.17
N GLN A 258 -18.57 -1.72 10.01
CA GLN A 258 -19.72 -2.10 9.19
C GLN A 258 -20.99 -1.42 9.71
N ILE A 259 -21.74 -0.79 8.80
CA ILE A 259 -23.01 -0.13 9.12
C ILE A 259 -24.24 -0.89 8.63
N LEU A 260 -24.07 -1.80 7.66
CA LEU A 260 -25.13 -2.69 7.22
C LEU A 260 -25.23 -3.91 8.13
N GLU A 261 -26.43 -4.45 8.22
CA GLU A 261 -26.66 -5.76 8.83
C GLU A 261 -26.45 -6.86 7.80
N GLY A 262 -25.77 -7.93 8.20
CA GLY A 262 -25.50 -9.09 7.36
C GLY A 262 -24.26 -9.84 7.83
N SER A 263 -24.36 -11.15 7.91
CA SER A 263 -23.27 -12.01 8.41
C SER A 263 -22.22 -12.36 7.35
N THR A 264 -22.59 -12.17 6.09
CA THR A 264 -21.74 -12.56 4.95
C THR A 264 -21.07 -11.38 4.26
N LEU A 265 -21.39 -10.16 4.71
CA LEU A 265 -20.81 -8.97 4.11
C LEU A 265 -19.35 -8.82 4.54
N TYR A 266 -18.51 -8.39 3.62
CA TYR A 266 -17.09 -8.19 3.87
C TYR A 266 -16.51 -6.98 3.12
N MET A 267 -15.31 -6.64 3.45
CA MET A 267 -14.47 -5.74 2.68
C MET A 267 -13.10 -6.36 2.48
N SER A 268 -12.43 -5.97 1.42
CA SER A 268 -11.03 -6.34 1.21
C SER A 268 -10.16 -5.11 1.27
N ILE A 269 -9.01 -5.23 1.92
CA ILE A 269 -7.91 -4.28 1.84
C ILE A 269 -6.90 -4.91 0.90
N ASP A 270 -6.72 -4.30 -0.25
CA ASP A 270 -5.65 -4.65 -1.18
C ASP A 270 -4.34 -4.02 -0.68
N TYR A 271 -4.34 -2.72 -0.53
CA TYR A 271 -3.22 -1.97 0.05
C TYR A 271 -3.69 -0.71 0.77
N ILE A 272 -2.83 -0.20 1.62
CA ILE A 272 -2.95 1.14 2.19
C ILE A 272 -1.85 2.02 1.62
N GLU A 273 -2.20 3.25 1.26
CA GLU A 273 -1.26 4.20 0.70
C GLU A 273 -1.27 5.51 1.48
N LEU A 274 -0.09 6.00 1.78
CA LEU A 274 0.15 7.33 2.35
C LEU A 274 0.85 8.18 1.29
N CYS A 275 0.12 9.13 0.73
CA CYS A 275 0.62 9.99 -0.34
C CYS A 275 0.89 11.40 0.18
N PRO A 276 2.15 11.86 0.24
CA PRO A 276 2.48 13.19 0.73
C PRO A 276 1.99 14.27 -0.21
N LYS A 277 1.76 15.47 0.33
CA LYS A 277 1.20 16.61 -0.40
C LYS A 277 1.95 16.92 -1.69
N ASP A 278 3.27 16.95 -1.62
CA ASP A 278 4.08 17.31 -2.78
C ASP A 278 3.98 16.30 -3.94
N VAL A 279 3.56 15.06 -3.64
CA VAL A 279 3.32 14.02 -4.64
C VAL A 279 1.92 14.16 -5.23
N TYR A 280 0.88 14.28 -4.41
CA TYR A 280 -0.48 14.32 -4.95
C TYR A 280 -0.88 15.66 -5.58
N ASP A 281 -0.18 16.76 -5.24
CA ASP A 281 -0.37 18.07 -5.87
C ASP A 281 0.48 18.24 -7.14
N SER A 282 1.45 17.34 -7.38
CA SER A 282 2.24 17.36 -8.61
C SER A 282 1.45 16.76 -9.77
N PRO A 283 1.45 17.42 -10.94
CA PRO A 283 0.80 16.87 -12.13
C PRO A 283 1.40 15.52 -12.58
N ASP A 284 2.65 15.27 -12.22
CA ASP A 284 3.36 14.02 -12.54
C ASP A 284 3.45 13.07 -11.34
N GLY A 285 2.82 13.41 -10.23
CA GLY A 285 2.93 12.68 -8.96
C GLY A 285 2.03 11.46 -8.83
N GLU A 286 1.02 11.33 -9.68
CA GLU A 286 0.14 10.16 -9.66
C GLU A 286 0.71 9.02 -10.51
N ASP A 287 0.32 7.80 -10.15
CA ASP A 287 0.78 6.60 -10.84
C ASP A 287 0.33 6.59 -12.28
N ARG A 288 1.27 6.77 -13.14
CA ARG A 288 1.09 6.51 -14.56
C ARG A 288 2.02 5.41 -15.03
N HIS A 289 2.99 5.09 -14.20
CA HIS A 289 3.98 4.02 -14.49
C HIS A 289 4.53 3.42 -13.22
#